data_cdd53d6073c1eba6fac454c84473843d
#
_entry.id   cdd53d6073c1eba6fac454c84473843d
#
_cell.length_a   1.000
_cell.length_b   1.000
_cell.length_c   1.000
_cell.angle_alpha   90.00
_cell.angle_beta   90.00
_cell.angle_gamma   90.00
#
_symmetry.space_group_name_H-M   'P 1'
#
loop_
_entity.id
_entity.type
_entity.pdbx_description
1 polymer ?
#
loop_
_entity_poly.entity_id
_entity_poly.type
_entity_poly.pdbx_seq_one_letter_code
_entity_poly.pdbx_strand_id
1 'polypeptide(L)'
;MSSLKHHKIREGFLGQRMITIPPNIKSEVEKNELIADFNLTAIGYYPQAIYHDRRRKYGSAEYILLYCTEGKGSIEIENVHYEVNPNTFMLVPPNIAHHYSSSINDPWTIYWAHFVGKKADLLYAKFLNNEEAKIKANEDRKRRS
;
A
#
# COMPACT_ATOMS: atom_id res chain seq x y z
N MET A 1 12.24 -12.03 -29.83
CA MET A 1 10.98 -11.31 -30.02
C MET A 1 10.56 -10.59 -28.76
N SER A 2 10.31 -9.31 -28.91
CA SER A 2 9.96 -8.42 -27.82
C SER A 2 8.62 -8.75 -27.14
N SER A 3 7.81 -9.62 -27.77
CA SER A 3 6.50 -10.03 -27.27
C SER A 3 6.53 -10.76 -25.93
N LEU A 4 7.71 -11.19 -25.48
CA LEU A 4 7.86 -11.89 -24.19
C LEU A 4 8.12 -10.96 -23.01
N LYS A 5 8.24 -9.66 -23.26
CA LYS A 5 8.37 -8.70 -22.18
C LYS A 5 7.01 -8.49 -21.51
N HIS A 6 6.96 -8.72 -20.20
CA HIS A 6 5.76 -8.46 -19.42
C HIS A 6 5.51 -6.96 -19.35
N HIS A 7 4.30 -6.55 -19.70
CA HIS A 7 3.88 -5.17 -19.54
C HIS A 7 3.59 -4.90 -18.06
N LYS A 8 4.17 -3.83 -17.56
CA LYS A 8 3.85 -3.34 -16.21
C LYS A 8 2.55 -2.56 -16.27
N ILE A 9 1.61 -2.91 -15.40
CA ILE A 9 0.28 -2.31 -15.37
C ILE A 9 0.08 -1.61 -14.03
N ARG A 10 -0.26 -0.33 -14.06
CA ARG A 10 -0.56 0.46 -12.86
C ARG A 10 -2.02 0.34 -12.45
N GLU A 11 -2.92 0.24 -13.42
CA GLU A 11 -4.36 0.16 -13.21
C GLU A 11 -5.01 -0.36 -14.50
N GLY A 12 -6.33 -0.56 -14.47
CA GLY A 12 -7.06 -1.06 -15.63
C GLY A 12 -7.23 -2.58 -15.63
N PHE A 13 -7.27 -3.20 -14.47
CA PHE A 13 -7.48 -4.64 -14.33
C PHE A 13 -8.93 -5.01 -14.53
N LEU A 14 -9.17 -6.18 -15.12
CA LEU A 14 -10.52 -6.68 -15.30
C LEU A 14 -11.22 -6.82 -13.95
N GLY A 15 -12.38 -6.21 -13.79
CA GLY A 15 -13.12 -6.20 -12.53
C GLY A 15 -12.67 -5.15 -11.53
N GLN A 16 -11.76 -4.30 -11.91
CA GLN A 16 -11.26 -3.21 -11.08
C GLN A 16 -12.38 -2.25 -10.67
N ARG A 17 -12.30 -1.79 -9.42
CA ARG A 17 -13.14 -0.70 -8.91
C ARG A 17 -12.25 0.33 -8.24
N MET A 18 -12.50 1.59 -8.53
CA MET A 18 -11.67 2.66 -8.01
C MET A 18 -12.47 3.94 -7.86
N ILE A 19 -12.28 4.63 -6.74
CA ILE A 19 -12.87 5.93 -6.47
C ILE A 19 -11.77 6.89 -6.06
N THR A 20 -11.69 8.03 -6.73
CA THR A 20 -10.77 9.11 -6.38
C THR A 20 -11.59 10.34 -6.03
N ILE A 21 -11.29 10.96 -4.91
CA ILE A 21 -12.00 12.16 -4.47
C ILE A 21 -11.61 13.32 -5.40
N PRO A 22 -12.59 14.00 -6.02
CA PRO A 22 -12.30 15.13 -6.90
C PRO A 22 -11.60 16.28 -6.16
N PRO A 23 -10.75 17.06 -6.85
CA PRO A 23 -10.00 18.15 -6.20
C PRO A 23 -10.85 19.20 -5.47
N ASN A 24 -12.02 19.52 -5.99
CA ASN A 24 -12.93 20.47 -5.34
C ASN A 24 -13.49 19.93 -4.02
N ILE A 25 -13.83 18.66 -3.98
CA ILE A 25 -14.28 18.00 -2.75
C ILE A 25 -13.13 17.85 -1.77
N LYS A 26 -11.94 17.48 -2.25
CA LYS A 26 -10.74 17.36 -1.44
C LYS A 26 -10.43 18.68 -0.72
N SER A 27 -10.54 19.80 -1.41
CA SER A 27 -10.34 21.13 -0.83
C SER A 27 -11.34 21.42 0.28
N GLU A 28 -12.60 21.05 0.12
CA GLU A 28 -13.62 21.23 1.16
C GLU A 28 -13.36 20.35 2.38
N VAL A 29 -12.92 19.10 2.16
CA VAL A 29 -12.57 18.18 3.25
C VAL A 29 -11.42 18.74 4.08
N GLU A 30 -10.40 19.29 3.43
CA GLU A 30 -9.24 19.88 4.10
C GLU A 30 -9.61 21.07 5.01
N LYS A 31 -10.71 21.76 4.72
CA LYS A 31 -11.22 22.88 5.51
C LYS A 31 -12.17 22.44 6.63
N ASN A 32 -12.61 21.20 6.63
CA ASN A 32 -13.57 20.68 7.61
C ASN A 32 -12.85 20.16 8.85
N GLU A 33 -13.03 20.82 9.97
CA GLU A 33 -12.34 20.50 11.23
C GLU A 33 -12.61 19.06 11.73
N LEU A 34 -13.73 18.46 11.35
CA LEU A 34 -14.10 17.13 11.82
C LEU A 34 -13.35 16.02 11.09
N ILE A 35 -12.99 16.25 9.84
CA ILE A 35 -12.43 15.19 8.97
C ILE A 35 -11.06 15.54 8.38
N ALA A 36 -10.60 16.78 8.50
CA ALA A 36 -9.31 17.21 7.93
C ALA A 36 -8.13 16.41 8.48
N ASP A 37 -8.19 15.98 9.73
CA ASP A 37 -7.09 15.27 10.38
C ASP A 37 -6.93 13.81 9.95
N PHE A 38 -7.95 13.23 9.31
CA PHE A 38 -7.88 11.90 8.71
C PHE A 38 -8.96 11.78 7.65
N ASN A 39 -8.55 11.67 6.39
CA ASN A 39 -9.49 11.49 5.29
C ASN A 39 -8.90 10.66 4.17
N LEU A 40 -9.77 9.90 3.50
CA LEU A 40 -9.44 9.11 2.33
C LEU A 40 -9.45 10.01 1.10
N THR A 41 -8.47 9.84 0.23
CA THR A 41 -8.39 10.57 -1.04
C THR A 41 -8.66 9.66 -2.23
N ALA A 42 -8.41 8.36 -2.07
CA ALA A 42 -8.73 7.36 -3.07
C ALA A 42 -8.88 5.99 -2.40
N ILE A 43 -9.67 5.12 -3.01
CA ILE A 43 -9.84 3.74 -2.56
C ILE A 43 -10.08 2.87 -3.79
N GLY A 44 -9.56 1.67 -3.78
CA GLY A 44 -9.70 0.77 -4.91
C GLY A 44 -9.63 -0.70 -4.57
N TYR A 45 -10.04 -1.50 -5.55
CA TYR A 45 -10.03 -2.94 -5.52
C TYR A 45 -9.49 -3.45 -6.85
N TYR A 46 -8.43 -4.22 -6.80
CA TYR A 46 -7.78 -4.81 -7.98
C TYR A 46 -7.80 -6.34 -7.83
N PRO A 47 -8.75 -7.03 -8.50
CA PRO A 47 -8.80 -8.49 -8.44
C PRO A 47 -7.78 -9.11 -9.38
N GLN A 48 -7.05 -10.11 -8.91
CA GLN A 48 -6.08 -10.88 -9.69
C GLN A 48 -5.26 -9.97 -10.62
N ALA A 49 -4.57 -9.01 -10.01
CA ALA A 49 -3.91 -7.93 -10.73
C ALA A 49 -2.60 -8.39 -11.38
N ILE A 50 -2.70 -9.21 -12.41
CA ILE A 50 -1.54 -9.71 -13.14
C ILE A 50 -0.73 -8.54 -13.73
N TYR A 51 0.57 -8.62 -13.60
CA TYR A 51 1.52 -7.60 -14.06
C TYR A 51 1.38 -6.25 -13.35
N HIS A 52 0.61 -6.17 -12.26
CA HIS A 52 0.54 -4.95 -11.47
C HIS A 52 1.93 -4.59 -10.95
N ASP A 53 2.37 -3.39 -11.27
CA ASP A 53 3.69 -2.89 -10.91
C ASP A 53 3.62 -1.38 -10.77
N ARG A 54 4.00 -0.89 -9.61
CA ARG A 54 3.98 0.55 -9.35
C ARG A 54 5.24 0.97 -8.64
N ARG A 55 6.03 1.79 -9.32
CA ARG A 55 7.23 2.41 -8.76
C ARG A 55 7.01 3.91 -8.63
N ARG A 56 7.28 4.43 -7.44
CA ARG A 56 7.29 5.88 -7.20
C ARG A 56 8.66 6.25 -6.64
N LYS A 57 9.51 6.77 -7.51
CA LYS A 57 10.90 7.11 -7.19
C LYS A 57 11.01 8.13 -6.05
N TYR A 58 10.05 9.03 -5.94
CA TYR A 58 10.00 10.07 -4.91
C TYR A 58 8.85 9.87 -3.92
N GLY A 59 8.23 8.70 -3.96
CA GLY A 59 7.09 8.41 -3.11
C GLY A 59 5.79 9.07 -3.57
N SER A 60 4.79 8.97 -2.72
CA SER A 60 3.49 9.63 -2.89
C SER A 60 3.37 10.74 -1.86
N ALA A 61 2.56 11.76 -2.14
CA ALA A 61 2.24 12.78 -1.14
C ALA A 61 1.31 12.24 -0.04
N GLU A 62 0.77 11.05 -0.21
CA GLU A 62 -0.23 10.45 0.65
C GLU A 62 0.26 9.14 1.24
N TYR A 63 -0.31 8.72 2.38
CA TYR A 63 -0.16 7.36 2.86
C TYR A 63 -0.87 6.40 1.92
N ILE A 64 -0.31 5.21 1.77
CA ILE A 64 -0.89 4.14 0.97
C ILE A 64 -1.07 2.92 1.85
N LEU A 65 -2.29 2.39 1.90
CA LEU A 65 -2.60 1.12 2.52
C LEU A 65 -2.83 0.11 1.42
N LEU A 66 -2.17 -1.04 1.50
CA LEU A 66 -2.40 -2.20 0.66
C LEU A 66 -2.83 -3.36 1.53
N TYR A 67 -3.96 -3.97 1.22
CA TYR A 67 -4.43 -5.18 1.88
C TYR A 67 -4.60 -6.29 0.86
N CYS A 68 -3.89 -7.39 1.03
CA CYS A 68 -3.93 -8.54 0.13
C CYS A 68 -4.91 -9.59 0.67
N THR A 69 -5.86 -10.01 -0.17
CA THR A 69 -6.82 -11.06 0.18
C THR A 69 -6.45 -12.40 -0.40
N GLU A 70 -5.89 -12.42 -1.61
CA GLU A 70 -5.50 -13.62 -2.34
C GLU A 70 -4.23 -13.34 -3.13
N GLY A 71 -3.51 -14.41 -3.49
CA GLY A 71 -2.28 -14.28 -4.24
C GLY A 71 -1.16 -13.69 -3.41
N LYS A 72 -0.13 -13.21 -4.07
CA LYS A 72 1.02 -12.63 -3.38
C LYS A 72 1.74 -11.63 -4.25
N GLY A 73 2.60 -10.87 -3.61
CA GLY A 73 3.45 -9.89 -4.27
C GLY A 73 4.56 -9.43 -3.35
N SER A 74 5.15 -8.31 -3.69
CA SER A 74 6.25 -7.75 -2.91
C SER A 74 6.16 -6.23 -2.85
N ILE A 75 6.71 -5.66 -1.79
CA ILE A 75 6.87 -4.23 -1.64
C ILE A 75 8.31 -3.94 -1.21
N GLU A 76 8.93 -2.99 -1.86
CA GLU A 76 10.22 -2.46 -1.49
C GLU A 76 10.07 -1.01 -1.03
N ILE A 77 10.49 -0.71 0.18
CA ILE A 77 10.45 0.63 0.77
C ILE A 77 11.87 0.96 1.24
N GLU A 78 12.48 2.00 0.68
CA GLU A 78 13.86 2.40 1.00
C GLU A 78 14.84 1.23 0.96
N ASN A 79 14.80 0.43 -0.11
CA ASN A 79 15.65 -0.74 -0.30
C ASN A 79 15.42 -1.89 0.67
N VAL A 80 14.38 -1.84 1.49
CA VAL A 80 13.94 -2.96 2.33
C VAL A 80 12.81 -3.68 1.63
N HIS A 81 12.98 -4.98 1.45
CA HIS A 81 12.05 -5.83 0.72
C HIS A 81 11.09 -6.55 1.69
N TYR A 82 9.80 -6.51 1.38
CA TYR A 82 8.75 -7.20 2.14
C TYR A 82 7.94 -8.09 1.22
N GLU A 83 7.66 -9.30 1.65
CA GLU A 83 6.72 -10.16 0.95
C GLU A 83 5.30 -9.86 1.42
N VAL A 84 4.36 -9.87 0.46
CA VAL A 84 2.94 -9.67 0.74
C VAL A 84 2.20 -10.96 0.44
N ASN A 85 1.59 -11.54 1.46
CA ASN A 85 0.85 -12.79 1.39
C ASN A 85 -0.63 -12.55 1.70
N PRO A 86 -1.52 -13.53 1.46
CA PRO A 86 -2.94 -13.36 1.80
C PRO A 86 -3.15 -12.99 3.27
N ASN A 87 -4.10 -12.11 3.50
CA ASN A 87 -4.48 -11.59 4.81
C ASN A 87 -3.38 -10.75 5.48
N THR A 88 -2.51 -10.15 4.70
CA THR A 88 -1.53 -9.18 5.19
C THR A 88 -1.81 -7.80 4.62
N PHE A 89 -1.38 -6.80 5.35
CA PHE A 89 -1.44 -5.42 4.87
C PHE A 89 -0.10 -4.73 5.04
N MET A 90 0.09 -3.68 4.25
CA MET A 90 1.27 -2.83 4.33
C MET A 90 0.84 -1.36 4.34
N LEU A 91 1.51 -0.56 5.15
CA LEU A 91 1.39 0.88 5.15
C LEU A 91 2.65 1.49 4.57
N VAL A 92 2.49 2.30 3.55
CA VAL A 92 3.60 3.02 2.90
C VAL A 92 3.49 4.50 3.28
N PRO A 93 4.50 5.05 3.95
CA PRO A 93 4.45 6.47 4.34
C PRO A 93 4.65 7.39 3.14
N PRO A 94 4.23 8.67 3.25
CA PRO A 94 4.41 9.63 2.16
C PRO A 94 5.88 10.00 1.97
N ASN A 95 6.18 10.45 0.77
CA ASN A 95 7.47 11.04 0.37
C ASN A 95 8.67 10.10 0.51
N ILE A 96 8.43 8.79 0.45
CA ILE A 96 9.47 7.77 0.53
C ILE A 96 9.40 6.90 -0.72
N ALA A 97 10.55 6.72 -1.36
CA ALA A 97 10.66 5.88 -2.55
C ALA A 97 10.15 4.46 -2.26
N HIS A 98 9.32 3.94 -3.15
CA HIS A 98 8.79 2.59 -3.00
C HIS A 98 8.47 1.95 -4.34
N HIS A 99 8.40 0.63 -4.33
CA HIS A 99 8.06 -0.15 -5.50
C HIS A 99 7.29 -1.38 -5.03
N TYR A 100 6.11 -1.59 -5.56
CA TYR A 100 5.37 -2.82 -5.28
C TYR A 100 4.90 -3.49 -6.56
N SER A 101 4.79 -4.80 -6.51
CA SER A 101 4.40 -5.59 -7.67
C SER A 101 3.73 -6.90 -7.27
N SER A 102 2.78 -7.30 -8.10
CA SER A 102 2.10 -8.59 -7.99
C SER A 102 3.00 -9.71 -8.49
N SER A 103 2.87 -10.89 -7.90
CA SER A 103 3.53 -12.09 -8.43
C SER A 103 2.95 -12.44 -9.78
N ILE A 104 3.81 -12.82 -10.73
CA ILE A 104 3.38 -13.24 -12.06
C ILE A 104 2.65 -14.58 -12.00
N ASN A 105 3.14 -15.50 -11.17
CA ASN A 105 2.60 -16.85 -11.07
C ASN A 105 1.39 -16.96 -10.16
N ASP A 106 1.21 -16.02 -9.24
CA ASP A 106 0.11 -16.01 -8.28
C ASP A 106 -0.31 -14.57 -8.02
N PRO A 107 -0.97 -13.93 -9.00
CA PRO A 107 -1.30 -12.51 -8.93
C PRO A 107 -2.16 -12.16 -7.72
N TRP A 108 -1.81 -11.09 -7.06
CA TRP A 108 -2.56 -10.66 -5.90
C TRP A 108 -3.91 -10.03 -6.24
N THR A 109 -4.85 -10.22 -5.32
CA THR A 109 -6.08 -9.46 -5.24
C THR A 109 -5.92 -8.53 -4.05
N ILE A 110 -6.01 -7.23 -4.28
CA ILE A 110 -5.77 -6.23 -3.25
C ILE A 110 -6.90 -5.23 -3.14
N TYR A 111 -7.13 -4.77 -1.93
CA TYR A 111 -7.79 -3.50 -1.63
C TYR A 111 -6.69 -2.49 -1.31
N TRP A 112 -6.88 -1.27 -1.73
CA TRP A 112 -5.92 -0.22 -1.41
C TRP A 112 -6.65 1.08 -1.09
N ALA A 113 -5.99 1.93 -0.32
CA ALA A 113 -6.51 3.25 0.03
C ALA A 113 -5.36 4.25 0.12
N HIS A 114 -5.63 5.47 -0.28
CA HIS A 114 -4.76 6.61 -0.03
C HIS A 114 -5.43 7.52 0.99
N PHE A 115 -4.67 8.00 1.96
CA PHE A 115 -5.21 8.85 3.01
C PHE A 115 -4.18 9.85 3.51
N VAL A 116 -4.68 10.91 4.14
CA VAL A 116 -3.87 12.02 4.64
C VAL A 116 -4.42 12.53 5.97
N GLY A 117 -3.65 13.33 6.67
CA GLY A 117 -4.04 14.03 7.88
C GLY A 117 -3.11 13.78 9.06
N LYS A 118 -3.22 14.61 10.08
CA LYS A 118 -2.37 14.51 11.28
C LYS A 118 -2.57 13.18 12.01
N LYS A 119 -3.78 12.67 12.02
CA LYS A 119 -4.09 11.36 12.65
C LYS A 119 -3.52 10.20 11.83
N ALA A 120 -3.33 10.40 10.52
CA ALA A 120 -2.64 9.41 9.70
C ALA A 120 -1.20 9.23 10.15
N ASP A 121 -0.52 10.32 10.50
CA ASP A 121 0.85 10.27 11.02
C ASP A 121 0.91 9.50 12.34
N LEU A 122 -0.07 9.71 13.22
CA LEU A 122 -0.17 8.98 14.49
C LEU A 122 -0.44 7.49 14.28
N LEU A 123 -1.30 7.16 13.32
CA LEU A 123 -1.59 5.77 12.95
C LEU A 123 -0.34 5.06 12.46
N TYR A 124 0.43 5.72 11.61
CA TYR A 124 1.66 5.16 11.08
C TYR A 124 2.70 4.94 12.19
N ALA A 125 2.84 5.89 13.11
CA ALA A 125 3.73 5.74 14.25
C ALA A 125 3.37 4.52 15.11
N LYS A 126 2.07 4.30 15.35
CA LYS A 126 1.59 3.11 16.07
C LYS A 126 1.86 1.82 15.31
N PHE A 127 1.68 1.84 13.99
CA PHE A 127 1.98 0.69 13.15
C PHE A 127 3.46 0.30 13.25
N LEU A 128 4.37 1.25 13.16
CA LEU A 128 5.80 1.01 13.30
C LEU A 128 6.16 0.44 14.68
N ASN A 129 5.62 0.99 15.74
CA ASN A 129 5.88 0.52 17.09
C ASN A 129 5.42 -0.93 17.29
N ASN A 130 4.26 -1.29 16.74
CA ASN A 130 3.76 -2.65 16.80
C ASN A 130 4.64 -3.63 16.02
N GLU A 131 5.13 -3.24 14.85
CA GLU A 131 6.02 -4.08 14.04
C GLU A 131 7.36 -4.27 14.73
N GLU A 132 7.93 -3.23 15.31
CA GLU A 132 9.16 -3.32 16.10
C GLU A 132 8.99 -4.25 17.30
N ALA A 133 7.87 -4.16 18.00
CA ALA A 133 7.58 -5.03 19.13
C ALA A 133 7.45 -6.49 18.70
N LYS A 134 6.83 -6.77 17.56
CA LYS A 134 6.73 -8.13 17.01
C LYS A 134 8.09 -8.70 16.64
N ILE A 135 8.92 -7.92 15.99
CA ILE A 135 10.27 -8.35 15.62
C ILE A 135 11.07 -8.69 16.86
N LYS A 136 11.02 -7.83 17.87
CA LYS A 136 11.71 -8.04 19.14
C LYS A 136 11.22 -9.30 19.86
N ALA A 137 9.92 -9.52 19.90
CA ALA A 137 9.33 -10.72 20.51
C ALA A 137 9.78 -12.00 19.78
N ASN A 138 9.86 -11.97 18.46
CA ASN A 138 10.32 -13.10 17.67
C ASN A 138 11.82 -13.39 17.91
N GLU A 139 12.64 -12.37 18.02
CA GLU A 139 14.06 -12.52 18.37
C GLU A 139 14.23 -13.15 19.76
N ASP A 140 13.46 -12.70 20.74
CA ASP A 140 13.50 -13.26 22.08
C ASP A 140 13.10 -14.74 22.11
N ARG A 141 12.10 -15.13 21.31
CA ARG A 141 11.73 -16.55 21.15
C ARG A 141 12.85 -17.37 20.57
N LYS A 142 13.54 -16.85 19.56
CA LYS A 142 14.67 -17.54 18.92
C LYS A 142 15.82 -17.75 19.89
N ARG A 143 16.06 -16.80 20.81
CA ARG A 143 17.11 -16.90 21.81
C ARG A 143 16.78 -17.94 22.89
N ARG A 144 15.51 -18.21 23.15
CA ARG A 144 15.06 -19.14 24.16
C ARG A 144 14.97 -20.61 23.71
N SER A 145 15.02 -20.82 22.41
CA SER A 145 14.88 -22.16 21.81
C SER A 145 16.21 -22.86 21.57
#